data_31a1b46da39a0793a9a97127c0dd4e5d
#
_entry.id   31a1b46da39a0793a9a97127c0dd4e5d
#
_cell.length_a   1.000
_cell.length_b   1.000
_cell.length_c   1.000
_cell.angle_alpha   90.00
_cell.angle_beta   90.00
_cell.angle_gamma   90.00
#
_symmetry.space_group_name_H-M   'P 1'
#
loop_
_entity.id
_entity.type
_entity.pdbx_description
1 polymer ?
#
loop_
_entity_poly.entity_id
_entity_poly.type
_entity_poly.pdbx_seq_one_letter_code
_entity_poly.pdbx_strand_id
1 'polypeptide(L)'
;SSAASDVYKRQGYIRLNGKTVGVVANQPLVLAGTLDINASIKAARFVRFCDAFNIPLLTLVDVPGFLPGIDQEYGGIIRNGAKLLYAYCEATVPKVTVITRKAYGGAYDVMSSKHIRGDVNLAFPTAEIAVMGPDGAVNILFRKEIDKAEKPEEKRKELQDDYRGKFANPYRAAELGYVDEVIDPAVTRLRLIRSFEMLANKRQSNPPKKHSNLPL
;
A
#
# COMPACT_ATOMS: atom_id res chain seq x y z
N SER A 1 -3.90 5.00 25.90
CA SER A 1 -2.91 4.37 24.99
C SER A 1 -3.43 4.11 23.57
N SER A 2 -4.74 4.05 23.33
CA SER A 2 -5.27 3.85 21.96
C SER A 2 -5.11 5.09 21.06
N ALA A 3 -5.13 6.29 21.62
CA ALA A 3 -5.00 7.54 20.86
C ALA A 3 -3.64 7.72 20.18
N ALA A 4 -2.54 7.27 20.79
CA ALA A 4 -1.21 7.37 20.21
C ALA A 4 -1.05 6.46 18.97
N SER A 5 -1.70 5.29 18.95
CA SER A 5 -1.66 4.38 17.79
C SER A 5 -2.53 4.86 16.62
N ASP A 6 -3.45 5.80 16.83
CA ASP A 6 -4.31 6.35 15.78
C ASP A 6 -3.61 7.39 14.90
N VAL A 7 -2.46 7.89 15.36
CA VAL A 7 -1.70 8.93 14.67
C VAL A 7 -0.97 8.37 13.42
N TYR A 8 -0.43 7.15 13.50
CA TYR A 8 0.45 6.57 12.45
C TYR A 8 -0.31 5.96 11.29
N LYS A 9 -1.51 5.44 11.51
CA LYS A 9 -2.34 4.83 10.48
C LYS A 9 -3.80 5.08 10.76
N ARG A 10 -4.53 5.52 9.74
CA ARG A 10 -5.96 5.76 9.85
C ARG A 10 -6.74 4.51 9.48
N GLN A 11 -7.71 4.16 10.31
CA GLN A 11 -8.66 3.09 10.03
C GLN A 11 -10.04 3.47 10.56
N GLY A 12 -11.07 2.97 9.93
CA GLY A 12 -12.46 3.25 10.31
C GLY A 12 -13.44 2.65 9.32
N TYR A 13 -14.68 3.05 9.44
CA TYR A 13 -15.75 2.60 8.56
C TYR A 13 -16.35 3.78 7.82
N ILE A 14 -16.68 3.54 6.56
CA ILE A 14 -17.42 4.49 5.71
C ILE A 14 -18.66 3.81 5.13
N ARG A 15 -19.55 4.61 4.56
CA ARG A 15 -20.67 4.11 3.77
C ARG A 15 -20.49 4.48 2.31
N LEU A 16 -20.50 3.45 1.46
CA LEU A 16 -20.53 3.57 0.00
C LEU A 16 -21.84 2.95 -0.51
N ASN A 17 -22.69 3.79 -1.10
CA ASN A 17 -24.04 3.39 -1.56
C ASN A 17 -24.81 2.57 -0.51
N GLY A 18 -24.85 3.06 0.74
CA GLY A 18 -25.55 2.42 1.86
C GLY A 18 -24.84 1.21 2.50
N LYS A 19 -23.80 0.66 1.88
CA LYS A 19 -23.04 -0.50 2.37
C LYS A 19 -21.86 -0.05 3.24
N THR A 20 -21.62 -0.75 4.33
CA THR A 20 -20.46 -0.50 5.21
C THR A 20 -19.18 -1.06 4.57
N VAL A 21 -18.12 -0.26 4.58
CA VAL A 21 -16.78 -0.61 4.09
C VAL A 21 -15.74 -0.24 5.15
N GLY A 22 -14.86 -1.16 5.48
CA GLY A 22 -13.70 -0.90 6.34
C GLY A 22 -12.60 -0.20 5.55
N VAL A 23 -12.03 0.87 6.10
CA VAL A 23 -10.97 1.66 5.46
C VAL A 23 -9.67 1.50 6.23
N VAL A 24 -8.60 1.27 5.50
CA VAL A 24 -7.21 1.29 5.98
C VAL A 24 -6.43 2.30 5.15
N ALA A 25 -5.82 3.29 5.79
CA ALA A 25 -5.10 4.35 5.07
C ALA A 25 -3.77 4.70 5.75
N ASN A 26 -2.75 5.06 4.97
CA ASN A 26 -1.55 5.68 5.50
C ASN A 26 -1.83 7.12 5.94
N GLN A 27 -1.04 7.64 6.89
CA GLN A 27 -1.06 9.02 7.32
C GLN A 27 0.28 9.69 6.99
N PRO A 28 0.41 10.33 5.81
CA PRO A 28 1.70 10.85 5.35
C PRO A 28 2.25 12.02 6.18
N LEU A 29 1.42 12.70 6.97
CA LEU A 29 1.88 13.75 7.89
C LEU A 29 2.63 13.19 9.11
N VAL A 30 2.56 11.87 9.32
CA VAL A 30 3.25 11.20 10.42
C VAL A 30 4.21 10.19 9.85
N LEU A 31 5.50 10.32 10.16
CA LEU A 31 6.58 9.47 9.65
C LEU A 31 6.50 9.25 8.12
N ALA A 32 6.09 10.29 7.37
CA ALA A 32 5.88 10.25 5.92
C ALA A 32 4.94 9.12 5.43
N GLY A 33 4.13 8.53 6.30
CA GLY A 33 3.23 7.41 5.97
C GLY A 33 3.91 6.03 6.01
N THR A 34 5.14 5.93 6.53
CA THR A 34 5.84 4.64 6.67
C THR A 34 5.07 3.66 7.54
N LEU A 35 5.34 2.37 7.34
CA LEU A 35 4.82 1.31 8.19
C LEU A 35 5.83 1.00 9.30
N ASP A 36 5.49 1.34 10.54
CA ASP A 36 6.20 0.89 11.73
C ASP A 36 5.56 -0.40 12.30
N ILE A 37 6.12 -0.92 13.37
CA ILE A 37 5.61 -2.12 14.07
C ILE A 37 4.15 -1.93 14.49
N ASN A 38 3.82 -0.80 15.13
CA ASN A 38 2.50 -0.54 15.67
C ASN A 38 1.45 -0.37 14.57
N ALA A 39 1.79 0.35 13.49
CA ALA A 39 0.91 0.51 12.34
C ALA A 39 0.60 -0.83 11.67
N SER A 40 1.61 -1.71 11.56
CA SER A 40 1.47 -3.04 10.97
C SER A 40 0.54 -3.93 11.80
N ILE A 41 0.75 -3.99 13.12
CA ILE A 41 -0.09 -4.77 14.04
C ILE A 41 -1.52 -4.26 14.06
N LYS A 42 -1.70 -2.95 14.16
CA LYS A 42 -3.02 -2.30 14.19
C LYS A 42 -3.81 -2.60 12.91
N ALA A 43 -3.19 -2.44 11.76
CA ALA A 43 -3.83 -2.69 10.49
C ALA A 43 -4.17 -4.18 10.30
N ALA A 44 -3.26 -5.08 10.63
CA ALA A 44 -3.50 -6.52 10.54
C ALA A 44 -4.71 -6.94 11.38
N ARG A 45 -4.81 -6.42 12.61
CA ARG A 45 -5.96 -6.68 13.48
C ARG A 45 -7.28 -6.17 12.88
N PHE A 46 -7.26 -4.96 12.30
CA PHE A 46 -8.47 -4.38 11.69
C PHE A 46 -8.90 -5.13 10.43
N VAL A 47 -7.96 -5.51 9.57
CA VAL A 47 -8.23 -6.32 8.37
C VAL A 47 -8.87 -7.65 8.76
N ARG A 48 -8.33 -8.34 9.75
CA ARG A 48 -8.90 -9.60 10.24
C ARG A 48 -10.28 -9.43 10.88
N PHE A 49 -10.49 -8.33 11.58
CA PHE A 49 -11.83 -7.99 12.10
C PHE A 49 -12.82 -7.82 10.96
N CYS A 50 -12.49 -7.03 9.95
CA CYS A 50 -13.37 -6.82 8.80
C CYS A 50 -13.68 -8.13 8.07
N ASP A 51 -12.66 -8.99 7.86
CA ASP A 51 -12.86 -10.30 7.24
C ASP A 51 -13.77 -11.22 8.07
N ALA A 52 -13.58 -11.26 9.39
CA ALA A 52 -14.40 -12.06 10.31
C ALA A 52 -15.89 -11.68 10.30
N PHE A 53 -16.20 -10.42 10.00
CA PHE A 53 -17.58 -9.91 9.94
C PHE A 53 -18.08 -9.64 8.51
N ASN A 54 -17.40 -10.16 7.49
CA ASN A 54 -17.73 -9.97 6.07
C ASN A 54 -17.86 -8.50 5.66
N ILE A 55 -17.02 -7.62 6.22
CA ILE A 55 -16.96 -6.21 5.88
C ILE A 55 -15.93 -6.00 4.77
N PRO A 56 -16.32 -5.53 3.57
CA PRO A 56 -15.40 -5.23 2.49
C PRO A 56 -14.33 -4.22 2.89
N LEU A 57 -13.16 -4.30 2.30
CA LEU A 57 -11.98 -3.50 2.63
C LEU A 57 -11.63 -2.52 1.51
N LEU A 58 -11.48 -1.25 1.87
CA LEU A 58 -10.85 -0.21 1.06
C LEU A 58 -9.48 0.13 1.65
N THR A 59 -8.45 0.07 0.83
CA THR A 59 -7.09 0.47 1.22
C THR A 59 -6.67 1.71 0.45
N LEU A 60 -6.30 2.78 1.15
CA LEU A 60 -5.75 4.00 0.55
C LEU A 60 -4.25 4.01 0.80
N VAL A 61 -3.47 3.94 -0.29
CA VAL A 61 -2.01 3.76 -0.23
C VAL A 61 -1.28 5.07 -0.49
N ASP A 62 -0.45 5.46 0.47
CA ASP A 62 0.57 6.49 0.35
C ASP A 62 1.72 6.12 1.27
N VAL A 63 2.56 5.17 0.82
CA VAL A 63 3.58 4.54 1.63
C VAL A 63 4.95 4.53 0.95
N PRO A 64 5.97 5.15 1.55
CA PRO A 64 7.34 5.16 1.00
C PRO A 64 8.16 3.92 1.39
N GLY A 65 7.73 3.15 2.38
CA GLY A 65 8.47 1.99 2.88
C GLY A 65 8.06 1.58 4.29
N PHE A 66 8.69 0.53 4.79
CA PHE A 66 8.72 0.27 6.22
C PHE A 66 9.67 1.26 6.92
N LEU A 67 9.38 1.60 8.18
CA LEU A 67 10.23 2.50 8.94
C LEU A 67 11.59 1.84 9.21
N PRO A 68 12.69 2.42 8.72
CA PRO A 68 14.02 1.90 9.02
C PRO A 68 14.46 2.30 10.44
N GLY A 69 15.46 1.61 10.96
CA GLY A 69 16.10 1.96 12.23
C GLY A 69 16.32 0.78 13.15
N ILE A 70 17.32 0.90 14.01
CA ILE A 70 17.74 -0.16 14.92
C ILE A 70 16.59 -0.62 15.81
N ASP A 71 15.80 0.30 16.36
CA ASP A 71 14.69 -0.03 17.24
C ASP A 71 13.59 -0.82 16.50
N GLN A 72 13.36 -0.52 15.22
CA GLN A 72 12.42 -1.25 14.40
C GLN A 72 12.95 -2.64 14.05
N GLU A 73 14.23 -2.75 13.70
CA GLU A 73 14.86 -4.03 13.37
C GLU A 73 14.86 -4.97 14.61
N TYR A 74 15.36 -4.52 15.75
CA TYR A 74 15.37 -5.32 16.98
C TYR A 74 13.96 -5.53 17.55
N GLY A 75 13.04 -4.58 17.36
CA GLY A 75 11.63 -4.71 17.72
C GLY A 75 10.86 -5.71 16.86
N GLY A 76 11.45 -6.20 15.76
CA GLY A 76 10.87 -7.22 14.89
C GLY A 76 9.93 -6.64 13.83
N ILE A 77 10.30 -5.56 13.15
CA ILE A 77 9.52 -4.94 12.07
C ILE A 77 9.16 -5.96 10.97
N ILE A 78 10.09 -6.85 10.61
CA ILE A 78 9.85 -7.88 9.58
C ILE A 78 8.73 -8.81 10.00
N ARG A 79 8.80 -9.36 11.22
CA ARG A 79 7.76 -10.24 11.77
C ARG A 79 6.41 -9.54 11.90
N ASN A 80 6.39 -8.31 12.39
CA ASN A 80 5.15 -7.55 12.58
C ASN A 80 4.59 -7.02 11.26
N GLY A 81 5.43 -6.66 10.29
CA GLY A 81 5.04 -6.36 8.92
C GLY A 81 4.42 -7.57 8.21
N ALA A 82 4.96 -8.76 8.47
CA ALA A 82 4.40 -10.01 7.95
C ALA A 82 2.99 -10.31 8.48
N LYS A 83 2.61 -9.82 9.66
CA LYS A 83 1.22 -9.92 10.17
C LYS A 83 0.23 -9.22 9.23
N LEU A 84 0.61 -8.04 8.74
CA LEU A 84 -0.25 -7.28 7.82
C LEU A 84 -0.35 -7.98 6.46
N LEU A 85 0.77 -8.42 5.91
CA LEU A 85 0.81 -9.23 4.69
C LEU A 85 -0.11 -10.44 4.81
N TYR A 86 0.07 -11.22 5.87
CA TYR A 86 -0.71 -12.42 6.12
C TYR A 86 -2.22 -12.12 6.25
N ALA A 87 -2.59 -11.07 6.98
CA ALA A 87 -3.98 -10.68 7.15
C ALA A 87 -4.67 -10.38 5.80
N TYR A 88 -4.03 -9.63 4.91
CA TYR A 88 -4.58 -9.35 3.60
C TYR A 88 -4.61 -10.57 2.67
N CYS A 89 -3.60 -11.45 2.74
CA CYS A 89 -3.58 -12.71 1.96
C CYS A 89 -4.70 -13.66 2.41
N GLU A 90 -4.99 -13.70 3.71
CA GLU A 90 -6.00 -14.60 4.28
C GLU A 90 -7.42 -14.05 4.10
N ALA A 91 -7.60 -12.73 4.04
CA ALA A 91 -8.90 -12.09 3.92
C ALA A 91 -9.62 -12.48 2.62
N THR A 92 -10.86 -12.94 2.75
CA THR A 92 -11.72 -13.43 1.66
C THR A 92 -12.75 -12.41 1.20
N VAL A 93 -12.96 -11.34 1.97
CA VAL A 93 -13.87 -10.23 1.60
C VAL A 93 -13.39 -9.46 0.38
N PRO A 94 -14.28 -8.72 -0.31
CA PRO A 94 -13.87 -7.79 -1.37
C PRO A 94 -12.80 -6.81 -0.91
N LYS A 95 -11.73 -6.67 -1.69
CA LYS A 95 -10.57 -5.81 -1.40
C LYS A 95 -10.33 -4.85 -2.55
N VAL A 96 -10.58 -3.57 -2.32
CA VAL A 96 -10.31 -2.50 -3.30
C VAL A 96 -9.20 -1.60 -2.77
N THR A 97 -8.24 -1.29 -3.62
CA THR A 97 -7.08 -0.45 -3.27
C THR A 97 -7.03 0.78 -4.17
N VAL A 98 -6.73 1.93 -3.59
CA VAL A 98 -6.43 3.16 -4.33
C VAL A 98 -5.05 3.65 -3.95
N ILE A 99 -4.16 3.73 -4.93
CA ILE A 99 -2.84 4.30 -4.76
C ILE A 99 -2.95 5.79 -5.02
N THR A 100 -2.82 6.58 -3.95
CA THR A 100 -3.05 8.03 -3.99
C THR A 100 -1.78 8.82 -4.32
N ARG A 101 -0.61 8.32 -3.90
CA ARG A 101 0.67 8.97 -4.14
C ARG A 101 1.80 7.95 -4.22
N LYS A 102 2.46 7.63 -3.10
CA LYS A 102 3.62 6.73 -3.07
C LYS A 102 3.19 5.28 -2.79
N ALA A 103 3.81 4.36 -3.49
CA ALA A 103 3.64 2.92 -3.30
C ALA A 103 4.97 2.23 -3.59
N TYR A 104 5.85 2.13 -2.56
CA TYR A 104 7.21 1.64 -2.75
C TYR A 104 7.47 0.33 -2.01
N GLY A 105 8.07 -0.61 -2.74
CA GLY A 105 8.64 -1.86 -2.25
C GLY A 105 7.69 -2.72 -1.45
N GLY A 106 8.23 -3.51 -0.51
CA GLY A 106 7.44 -4.43 0.29
C GLY A 106 6.34 -3.78 1.15
N ALA A 107 6.46 -2.49 1.48
CA ALA A 107 5.41 -1.78 2.20
C ALA A 107 4.17 -1.53 1.33
N TYR A 108 4.36 -1.30 0.03
CA TYR A 108 3.26 -1.32 -0.94
C TYR A 108 2.65 -2.71 -1.05
N ASP A 109 3.49 -3.75 -1.15
CA ASP A 109 3.00 -5.11 -1.32
C ASP A 109 2.03 -5.52 -0.21
N VAL A 110 2.36 -5.23 1.06
CA VAL A 110 1.52 -5.60 2.21
C VAL A 110 0.25 -4.75 2.35
N MET A 111 0.09 -3.69 1.58
CA MET A 111 -1.07 -2.79 1.61
C MET A 111 -2.14 -3.17 0.56
N SER A 112 -2.52 -4.44 0.53
CA SER A 112 -3.56 -4.96 -0.37
C SER A 112 -3.24 -4.77 -1.86
N SER A 113 -1.98 -4.95 -2.24
CA SER A 113 -1.55 -4.87 -3.63
C SER A 113 -2.11 -6.01 -4.48
N LYS A 114 -1.99 -5.87 -5.81
CA LYS A 114 -2.33 -6.94 -6.76
C LYS A 114 -1.47 -8.20 -6.54
N HIS A 115 -0.23 -8.04 -6.08
CA HIS A 115 0.70 -9.13 -5.78
C HIS A 115 0.17 -10.10 -4.72
N ILE A 116 -0.63 -9.60 -3.77
CA ILE A 116 -1.23 -10.39 -2.70
C ILE A 116 -2.74 -10.57 -2.86
N ARG A 117 -3.22 -10.58 -4.10
CA ARG A 117 -4.62 -10.84 -4.46
C ARG A 117 -5.58 -9.73 -4.03
N GLY A 118 -5.19 -8.44 -4.11
CA GLY A 118 -6.14 -7.34 -4.14
C GLY A 118 -7.07 -7.48 -5.36
N ASP A 119 -8.38 -7.39 -5.16
CA ASP A 119 -9.35 -7.65 -6.24
C ASP A 119 -9.32 -6.55 -7.30
N VAL A 120 -9.40 -5.28 -6.86
CA VAL A 120 -9.33 -4.11 -7.73
C VAL A 120 -8.29 -3.13 -7.20
N ASN A 121 -7.35 -2.75 -8.04
CA ASN A 121 -6.30 -1.79 -7.72
C ASN A 121 -6.39 -0.59 -8.66
N LEU A 122 -6.74 0.57 -8.09
CA LEU A 122 -6.85 1.84 -8.79
C LEU A 122 -5.65 2.72 -8.42
N ALA A 123 -5.24 3.61 -9.30
CA ALA A 123 -4.19 4.57 -9.01
C ALA A 123 -4.55 5.97 -9.52
N PHE A 124 -4.08 7.01 -8.83
CA PHE A 124 -4.16 8.37 -9.36
C PHE A 124 -3.06 8.59 -10.42
N PRO A 125 -3.25 9.51 -11.38
CA PRO A 125 -2.25 9.76 -12.44
C PRO A 125 -0.89 10.21 -11.90
N THR A 126 -0.87 10.82 -10.71
CA THR A 126 0.33 11.29 -10.02
C THR A 126 0.94 10.26 -9.07
N ALA A 127 0.43 9.03 -9.05
CA ALA A 127 0.96 7.98 -8.20
C ALA A 127 2.35 7.54 -8.66
N GLU A 128 3.21 7.24 -7.69
CA GLU A 128 4.54 6.69 -7.93
C GLU A 128 4.58 5.25 -7.42
N ILE A 129 4.72 4.29 -8.34
CA ILE A 129 4.73 2.85 -8.02
C ILE A 129 6.07 2.27 -8.43
N ALA A 130 6.88 1.83 -7.48
CA ALA A 130 8.21 1.32 -7.76
C ALA A 130 8.71 0.40 -6.63
N VAL A 131 9.75 -0.38 -6.93
CA VAL A 131 10.47 -1.16 -5.91
C VAL A 131 11.14 -0.24 -4.90
N MET A 132 11.63 0.91 -5.34
CA MET A 132 12.34 1.90 -4.54
C MET A 132 12.02 3.30 -5.05
N GLY A 133 11.93 4.27 -4.14
CA GLY A 133 11.74 5.67 -4.52
C GLY A 133 12.86 6.20 -5.42
N PRO A 134 12.58 7.16 -6.31
CA PRO A 134 13.54 7.69 -7.28
C PRO A 134 14.87 8.14 -6.64
N ASP A 135 14.80 8.79 -5.47
CA ASP A 135 15.99 9.27 -4.76
C ASP A 135 16.96 8.14 -4.39
N GLY A 136 16.43 7.05 -3.84
CA GLY A 136 17.21 5.88 -3.48
C GLY A 136 17.73 5.14 -4.71
N ALA A 137 16.88 4.92 -5.69
CA ALA A 137 17.22 4.22 -6.92
C ALA A 137 18.35 4.92 -7.69
N VAL A 138 18.24 6.22 -7.88
CA VAL A 138 19.24 7.02 -8.61
C VAL A 138 20.58 7.04 -7.88
N ASN A 139 20.59 7.18 -6.57
CA ASN A 139 21.82 7.14 -5.78
C ASN A 139 22.55 5.79 -5.85
N ILE A 140 21.83 4.69 -6.04
CA ILE A 140 22.42 3.35 -6.19
C ILE A 140 22.87 3.12 -7.62
N LEU A 141 21.98 3.34 -8.60
CA LEU A 141 22.23 2.97 -9.99
C LEU A 141 23.22 3.90 -10.70
N PHE A 142 23.15 5.19 -10.39
CA PHE A 142 23.89 6.23 -11.13
C PHE A 142 24.94 6.96 -10.29
N ARG A 143 25.32 6.42 -9.13
CA ARG A 143 26.29 7.06 -8.23
C ARG A 143 27.56 7.51 -8.93
N LYS A 144 28.16 6.64 -9.75
CA LYS A 144 29.41 6.94 -10.46
C LYS A 144 29.25 8.04 -11.50
N GLU A 145 28.09 8.17 -12.09
CA GLU A 145 27.75 9.20 -13.09
C GLU A 145 27.57 10.55 -12.40
N ILE A 146 26.85 10.56 -11.26
CA ILE A 146 26.64 11.75 -10.46
C ILE A 146 27.97 12.28 -9.90
N ASP A 147 28.81 11.41 -9.34
CA ASP A 147 30.12 11.78 -8.75
C ASP A 147 31.09 12.37 -9.78
N LYS A 148 30.94 12.06 -11.07
CA LYS A 148 31.77 12.57 -12.17
C LYS A 148 31.21 13.80 -12.88
N ALA A 149 29.98 14.19 -12.57
CA ALA A 149 29.33 15.32 -13.24
C ALA A 149 29.92 16.65 -12.74
N GLU A 150 30.04 17.64 -13.61
CA GLU A 150 30.45 19.01 -13.24
C GLU A 150 29.50 19.63 -12.21
N LYS A 151 28.21 19.25 -12.29
CA LYS A 151 27.14 19.72 -11.39
C LYS A 151 26.34 18.52 -10.85
N PRO A 152 26.81 17.86 -9.80
CA PRO A 152 26.22 16.62 -9.31
C PRO A 152 24.74 16.74 -8.93
N GLU A 153 24.31 17.87 -8.33
CA GLU A 153 22.92 18.05 -7.90
C GLU A 153 21.94 18.24 -9.09
N GLU A 154 22.38 18.97 -10.14
CA GLU A 154 21.57 19.12 -11.36
C GLU A 154 21.44 17.75 -12.06
N LYS A 155 22.55 17.01 -12.16
CA LYS A 155 22.55 15.67 -12.77
C LYS A 155 21.70 14.68 -11.99
N ARG A 156 21.75 14.72 -10.65
CA ARG A 156 20.90 13.90 -9.78
C ARG A 156 19.43 14.16 -10.05
N LYS A 157 19.02 15.42 -10.11
CA LYS A 157 17.64 15.80 -10.36
C LYS A 157 17.16 15.35 -11.75
N GLU A 158 17.97 15.54 -12.77
CA GLU A 158 17.70 15.05 -14.13
C GLU A 158 17.42 13.53 -14.13
N LEU A 159 18.30 12.76 -13.51
CA LEU A 159 18.17 11.30 -13.43
C LEU A 159 16.95 10.86 -12.59
N GLN A 160 16.60 11.60 -11.55
CA GLN A 160 15.38 11.32 -10.76
C GLN A 160 14.13 11.56 -11.59
N ASP A 161 14.07 12.63 -12.36
CA ASP A 161 12.92 12.95 -13.21
C ASP A 161 12.79 11.95 -14.35
N ASP A 162 13.91 11.55 -14.96
CA ASP A 162 13.94 10.48 -15.97
C ASP A 162 13.49 9.13 -15.39
N TYR A 163 13.96 8.76 -14.21
CA TYR A 163 13.55 7.54 -13.51
C TYR A 163 12.05 7.55 -13.19
N ARG A 164 11.51 8.68 -12.73
CA ARG A 164 10.07 8.85 -12.49
C ARG A 164 9.26 8.61 -13.75
N GLY A 165 9.66 9.27 -14.84
CA GLY A 165 8.98 9.15 -16.13
C GLY A 165 8.99 7.73 -16.70
N LYS A 166 10.09 7.01 -16.53
CA LYS A 166 10.27 5.68 -17.14
C LYS A 166 9.73 4.53 -16.27
N PHE A 167 9.90 4.60 -14.96
CA PHE A 167 9.71 3.45 -14.08
C PHE A 167 8.72 3.68 -12.95
N ALA A 168 8.72 4.85 -12.32
CA ALA A 168 7.93 5.10 -11.12
C ALA A 168 6.62 5.83 -11.46
N ASN A 169 5.80 5.27 -12.34
CA ASN A 169 4.52 5.85 -12.73
C ASN A 169 3.40 4.79 -12.79
N PRO A 170 2.13 5.17 -12.64
CA PRO A 170 1.02 4.24 -12.59
C PRO A 170 0.71 3.58 -13.93
N TYR A 171 1.05 4.22 -15.04
CA TYR A 171 0.79 3.69 -16.39
C TYR A 171 1.66 2.47 -16.66
N ARG A 172 2.94 2.52 -16.25
CA ARG A 172 3.82 1.36 -16.35
C ARG A 172 3.35 0.19 -15.51
N ALA A 173 2.85 0.46 -14.30
CA ALA A 173 2.26 -0.57 -13.44
C ALA A 173 0.97 -1.16 -14.05
N ALA A 174 0.16 -0.33 -14.73
CA ALA A 174 -1.04 -0.77 -15.42
C ALA A 174 -0.73 -1.66 -16.64
N GLU A 175 0.27 -1.29 -17.45
CA GLU A 175 0.76 -2.13 -18.57
C GLU A 175 1.18 -3.53 -18.11
N LEU A 176 1.73 -3.64 -16.91
CA LEU A 176 2.17 -4.90 -16.32
C LEU A 176 1.06 -5.64 -15.54
N GLY A 177 -0.16 -5.09 -15.47
CA GLY A 177 -1.31 -5.70 -14.81
C GLY A 177 -1.36 -5.53 -13.29
N TYR A 178 -0.55 -4.64 -12.70
CA TYR A 178 -0.57 -4.36 -11.26
C TYR A 178 -1.57 -3.28 -10.84
N VAL A 179 -2.05 -2.49 -11.81
CA VAL A 179 -3.11 -1.49 -11.64
C VAL A 179 -4.19 -1.78 -12.68
N ASP A 180 -5.44 -1.89 -12.24
CA ASP A 180 -6.57 -2.18 -13.13
C ASP A 180 -7.03 -0.92 -13.88
N GLU A 181 -6.96 0.24 -13.24
CA GLU A 181 -7.35 1.51 -13.85
C GLU A 181 -6.61 2.70 -13.21
N VAL A 182 -6.15 3.63 -14.04
CA VAL A 182 -5.69 4.95 -13.61
C VAL A 182 -6.87 5.91 -13.67
N ILE A 183 -7.25 6.47 -12.52
CA ILE A 183 -8.49 7.24 -12.36
C ILE A 183 -8.23 8.70 -11.95
N ASP A 184 -9.06 9.61 -12.45
CA ASP A 184 -9.11 10.97 -11.92
C ASP A 184 -9.61 10.94 -10.46
N PRO A 185 -8.96 11.66 -9.53
CA PRO A 185 -9.40 11.78 -8.14
C PRO A 185 -10.88 12.17 -7.99
N ALA A 186 -11.43 13.00 -8.87
CA ALA A 186 -12.81 13.46 -8.82
C ALA A 186 -13.84 12.31 -8.97
N VAL A 187 -13.50 11.25 -9.69
CA VAL A 187 -14.41 10.11 -9.91
C VAL A 187 -14.19 8.96 -8.92
N THR A 188 -13.26 9.10 -7.97
CA THR A 188 -12.89 8.03 -7.04
C THR A 188 -14.10 7.40 -6.35
N ARG A 189 -15.00 8.21 -5.77
CA ARG A 189 -16.18 7.68 -5.08
C ARG A 189 -17.04 6.81 -5.98
N LEU A 190 -17.29 7.24 -7.21
CA LEU A 190 -18.10 6.50 -8.17
C LEU A 190 -17.43 5.16 -8.56
N ARG A 191 -16.11 5.21 -8.80
CA ARG A 191 -15.32 4.00 -9.12
C ARG A 191 -15.32 3.00 -7.97
N LEU A 192 -15.18 3.46 -6.73
CA LEU A 192 -15.25 2.61 -5.54
C LEU A 192 -16.62 1.93 -5.41
N ILE A 193 -17.71 2.68 -5.58
CA ILE A 193 -19.06 2.12 -5.53
C ILE A 193 -19.22 0.99 -6.57
N ARG A 194 -18.85 1.26 -7.83
CA ARG A 194 -18.91 0.26 -8.92
C ARG A 194 -18.04 -0.96 -8.66
N SER A 195 -16.80 -0.76 -8.15
CA SER A 195 -15.91 -1.86 -7.81
C SER A 195 -16.51 -2.77 -6.73
N PHE A 196 -17.07 -2.20 -5.67
CA PHE A 196 -17.71 -3.01 -4.63
C PHE A 196 -19.03 -3.65 -5.08
N GLU A 197 -19.77 -3.03 -5.98
CA GLU A 197 -20.97 -3.62 -6.60
C GLU A 197 -20.58 -4.82 -7.48
N MET A 198 -19.56 -4.69 -8.32
CA MET A 198 -19.03 -5.78 -9.14
C MET A 198 -18.57 -6.97 -8.27
N LEU A 199 -17.97 -6.70 -7.12
CA LEU A 199 -17.47 -7.71 -6.19
C LEU A 199 -18.52 -8.23 -5.20
N ALA A 200 -19.77 -7.77 -5.27
CA ALA A 200 -20.82 -8.13 -4.29
C ALA A 200 -21.08 -9.64 -4.21
N ASN A 201 -20.88 -10.35 -5.31
CA ASN A 201 -21.06 -11.80 -5.39
C ASN A 201 -19.74 -12.59 -5.19
N LYS A 202 -18.67 -11.94 -4.78
CA LYS A 202 -17.39 -12.63 -4.52
C LYS A 202 -17.61 -13.75 -3.50
N ARG A 203 -17.15 -14.96 -3.85
CA ARG A 203 -17.07 -16.12 -2.96
C ARG A 203 -15.67 -16.68 -3.05
N GLN A 204 -14.96 -16.63 -1.96
CA GLN A 204 -13.59 -17.13 -1.82
C GLN A 204 -13.51 -17.93 -0.54
N SER A 205 -12.87 -19.09 -0.59
CA SER A 205 -12.50 -19.89 0.57
C SER A 205 -11.02 -20.13 0.60
N ASN A 206 -10.45 -20.16 1.77
CA ASN A 206 -9.07 -20.57 1.97
C ASN A 206 -8.96 -22.10 2.04
N PRO A 207 -7.78 -22.68 1.75
CA PRO A 207 -7.58 -24.11 1.96
C PRO A 207 -7.91 -24.53 3.39
N PRO A 208 -8.51 -25.72 3.61
CA PRO A 208 -8.81 -26.23 4.93
C PRO A 208 -7.54 -26.31 5.79
N LYS A 209 -7.61 -25.81 7.00
CA LYS A 209 -6.50 -25.84 7.97
C LYS A 209 -7.05 -25.87 9.41
N LYS A 210 -6.27 -26.44 10.33
CA LYS A 210 -6.68 -26.49 11.75
C LYS A 210 -6.72 -25.09 12.39
N HIS A 211 -5.80 -24.22 12.02
CA HIS A 211 -5.70 -22.85 12.50
C HIS A 211 -4.91 -21.98 11.52
N SER A 212 -4.97 -20.68 11.70
CA SER A 212 -4.15 -19.71 10.97
C SER A 212 -2.68 -19.80 11.39
N ASN A 213 -1.75 -19.58 10.47
CA ASN A 213 -0.31 -19.48 10.75
C ASN A 213 0.16 -18.03 10.71
N LEU A 214 -0.61 -17.14 11.34
CA LEU A 214 -0.22 -15.74 11.47
C LEU A 214 1.09 -15.65 12.25
N PRO A 215 2.08 -14.85 11.81
CA PRO A 215 3.30 -14.62 12.57
C PRO A 215 2.98 -14.09 13.99
N LEU A 216 3.55 -14.72 15.03
CA LEU A 216 3.30 -14.37 16.43
C LEU A 216 4.27 -13.32 16.95
#